data_0bff2683194e0e6f57455d464e900be9
#
_entry.id   0bff2683194e0e6f57455d464e900be9
#
_cell.length_a   1.000
_cell.length_b   1.000
_cell.length_c   1.000
_cell.angle_alpha   90.00
_cell.angle_beta   90.00
_cell.angle_gamma   90.00
#
_symmetry.space_group_name_H-M   'P 1'
#
loop_
_entity.id
_entity.type
_entity.pdbx_description
1 polymer ?
#
loop_
_entity_poly.entity_id
_entity_poly.type
_entity_poly.pdbx_seq_one_letter_code
_entity_poly.pdbx_strand_id
1 'polypeptide(L)'
;MNDTPTIPPRRPLTLRDVSEASGVSEMTVSRVLRNRGDVSAATRDKVLDAAKQLGYVPNKIAGALASSRVNLVAVIIPSLSNMVFPEVLAGVAEALDGTELQPVVGVTHYSPEQEEKVLYEMLSWRPSGVIIAGIEHSEQSRQMMRATDVPVVEIMDVDGDPVDAVVGISHRRAGRKMAEAILKQGFENIGFLGTQMPLDHRARKRFEGFTETLAKAGLEVMDQEFYSGGSALLKGREMTKAILDRSPDIDFLYYSNDLIGAGGLLY
;
A
#
# COMPACT_ATOMS: atom_id res chain seq x y z
N MET A 1 -36.67 1.65 37.59
CA MET A 1 -35.87 2.86 37.31
C MET A 1 -34.41 2.43 37.27
N ASN A 2 -33.85 2.30 36.07
CA ASN A 2 -32.45 1.93 35.91
C ASN A 2 -31.63 3.22 35.90
N ASP A 3 -30.98 3.53 37.01
CA ASP A 3 -29.93 4.54 37.08
C ASP A 3 -28.69 4.02 36.35
N THR A 4 -28.60 4.32 35.08
CA THR A 4 -27.31 4.16 34.35
C THR A 4 -26.35 5.25 34.86
N PRO A 5 -25.18 4.93 35.46
CA PRO A 5 -24.27 5.93 35.94
C PRO A 5 -23.78 6.77 34.74
N THR A 6 -24.15 8.04 34.72
CA THR A 6 -23.60 9.03 33.77
C THR A 6 -22.13 9.25 34.11
N ILE A 7 -21.24 8.70 33.28
CA ILE A 7 -19.81 9.00 33.34
C ILE A 7 -19.65 10.49 32.98
N PRO A 8 -19.10 11.32 33.87
CA PRO A 8 -18.90 12.74 33.57
C PRO A 8 -17.98 12.88 32.36
N PRO A 9 -18.21 13.88 31.48
CA PRO A 9 -17.40 14.10 30.31
C PRO A 9 -15.94 14.33 30.73
N ARG A 10 -15.03 13.43 30.32
CA ARG A 10 -13.59 13.57 30.55
C ARG A 10 -13.10 14.75 29.70
N ARG A 11 -12.68 15.84 30.33
CA ARG A 11 -12.01 16.89 29.58
C ARG A 11 -10.64 16.37 29.09
N PRO A 12 -10.23 16.67 27.85
CA PRO A 12 -8.90 16.35 27.36
C PRO A 12 -7.83 16.99 28.25
N LEU A 13 -6.79 16.21 28.57
CA LEU A 13 -5.62 16.74 29.28
C LEU A 13 -4.85 17.72 28.38
N THR A 14 -4.29 18.74 28.98
CA THR A 14 -3.59 19.84 28.30
C THR A 14 -2.14 19.94 28.77
N LEU A 15 -1.31 20.73 28.08
CA LEU A 15 0.03 21.09 28.54
C LEU A 15 0.03 21.71 29.93
N ARG A 16 -1.03 22.44 30.28
CA ARG A 16 -1.20 23.04 31.60
C ARG A 16 -1.32 22.00 32.69
N ASP A 17 -2.04 20.92 32.48
CA ASP A 17 -2.17 19.84 33.45
C ASP A 17 -0.81 19.18 33.73
N VAL A 18 0.03 18.99 32.70
CA VAL A 18 1.41 18.48 32.86
C VAL A 18 2.30 19.51 33.56
N SER A 19 2.13 20.81 33.27
CA SER A 19 2.84 21.91 33.93
C SER A 19 2.55 21.93 35.42
N GLU A 20 1.28 21.85 35.79
CA GLU A 20 0.84 21.81 37.21
C GLU A 20 1.39 20.56 37.94
N ALA A 21 1.34 19.39 37.32
CA ALA A 21 1.83 18.14 37.89
C ALA A 21 3.35 18.07 38.02
N SER A 22 4.09 18.62 37.08
CA SER A 22 5.56 18.61 37.06
C SER A 22 6.20 19.78 37.82
N GLY A 23 5.43 20.83 38.10
CA GLY A 23 5.97 22.09 38.67
C GLY A 23 6.86 22.85 37.68
N VAL A 24 6.73 22.62 36.40
CA VAL A 24 7.53 23.22 35.33
C VAL A 24 6.63 24.05 34.40
N SER A 25 7.10 25.22 33.93
CA SER A 25 6.28 26.09 33.07
C SER A 25 5.81 25.40 31.79
N GLU A 26 4.60 25.74 31.30
CA GLU A 26 4.03 25.17 30.07
C GLU A 26 4.98 25.30 28.86
N MET A 27 5.74 26.39 28.78
CA MET A 27 6.72 26.61 27.73
C MET A 27 7.83 25.54 27.77
N THR A 28 8.34 25.23 28.97
CA THR A 28 9.37 24.22 29.17
C THR A 28 8.81 22.81 28.96
N VAL A 29 7.60 22.52 29.45
CA VAL A 29 6.88 21.28 29.15
C VAL A 29 6.76 21.07 27.64
N SER A 30 6.33 22.08 26.90
CA SER A 30 6.22 22.04 25.45
C SER A 30 7.58 21.77 24.75
N ARG A 31 8.68 22.35 25.24
CA ARG A 31 10.03 22.09 24.71
C ARG A 31 10.47 20.64 24.97
N VAL A 32 10.26 20.13 26.17
CA VAL A 32 10.59 18.76 26.53
C VAL A 32 9.82 17.76 25.66
N LEU A 33 8.50 17.91 25.57
CA LEU A 33 7.63 17.01 24.82
C LEU A 33 7.87 17.04 23.29
N ARG A 34 8.43 18.14 22.77
CA ARG A 34 8.84 18.26 21.37
C ARG A 34 10.31 17.91 21.13
N ASN A 35 11.01 17.37 22.13
CA ASN A 35 12.43 17.03 22.08
C ASN A 35 13.33 18.19 21.57
N ARG A 36 12.94 19.46 21.82
CA ARG A 36 13.74 20.64 21.48
C ARG A 36 14.69 20.96 22.62
N GLY A 37 15.99 21.07 22.31
CA GLY A 37 17.13 21.13 23.20
C GLY A 37 17.08 22.19 24.31
N ASP A 38 18.14 22.26 25.13
CA ASP A 38 18.43 23.20 26.24
C ASP A 38 17.57 23.05 27.52
N VAL A 39 17.06 21.85 27.78
CA VAL A 39 16.44 21.54 29.08
C VAL A 39 17.33 20.52 29.81
N SER A 40 17.61 20.77 31.11
CA SER A 40 18.41 19.83 31.92
C SER A 40 17.76 18.45 31.96
N ALA A 41 18.57 17.39 32.06
CA ALA A 41 18.09 16.01 32.19
C ALA A 41 17.07 15.85 33.31
N ALA A 42 17.36 16.41 34.48
CA ALA A 42 16.45 16.35 35.65
C ALA A 42 15.09 17.01 35.38
N THR A 43 15.05 18.12 34.64
CA THR A 43 13.79 18.78 34.28
C THR A 43 13.04 17.97 33.21
N ARG A 44 13.76 17.37 32.26
CA ARG A 44 13.19 16.47 31.22
C ARG A 44 12.51 15.27 31.89
N ASP A 45 13.21 14.59 32.80
CA ASP A 45 12.68 13.42 33.47
C ASP A 45 11.42 13.76 34.29
N LYS A 46 11.43 14.87 35.05
CA LYS A 46 10.25 15.37 35.76
C LYS A 46 9.02 15.55 34.87
N VAL A 47 9.21 16.16 33.69
CA VAL A 47 8.10 16.41 32.76
C VAL A 47 7.60 15.11 32.13
N LEU A 48 8.52 14.23 31.71
CA LEU A 48 8.15 12.94 31.11
C LEU A 48 7.42 12.03 32.09
N ASP A 49 7.88 11.99 33.37
CA ASP A 49 7.21 11.22 34.40
C ASP A 49 5.81 11.76 34.71
N ALA A 50 5.67 13.08 34.85
CA ALA A 50 4.36 13.70 35.06
C ALA A 50 3.40 13.42 33.87
N ALA A 51 3.86 13.56 32.63
CA ALA A 51 3.05 13.24 31.46
C ALA A 51 2.62 11.76 31.45
N LYS A 52 3.54 10.86 31.76
CA LYS A 52 3.28 9.41 31.85
C LYS A 52 2.27 9.07 32.93
N GLN A 53 2.43 9.64 34.14
CA GLN A 53 1.50 9.41 35.27
C GLN A 53 0.09 9.92 35.00
N LEU A 54 -0.03 11.07 34.32
CA LEU A 54 -1.32 11.62 33.90
C LEU A 54 -1.94 10.86 32.69
N GLY A 55 -1.17 10.06 31.96
CA GLY A 55 -1.60 9.51 30.68
C GLY A 55 -1.73 10.60 29.59
N TYR A 56 -0.97 11.70 29.71
CA TYR A 56 -1.02 12.77 28.72
C TYR A 56 -0.34 12.36 27.42
N VAL A 57 -1.07 12.49 26.32
CA VAL A 57 -0.56 12.29 24.96
C VAL A 57 -0.47 13.64 24.26
N PRO A 58 0.74 14.08 23.84
CA PRO A 58 0.89 15.33 23.11
C PRO A 58 0.09 15.36 21.81
N ASN A 59 -0.65 16.43 21.57
CA ASN A 59 -1.30 16.65 20.28
C ASN A 59 -0.24 17.06 19.24
N LYS A 60 0.21 16.09 18.41
CA LYS A 60 1.20 16.35 17.36
C LYS A 60 0.67 17.26 16.25
N ILE A 61 -0.66 17.30 16.01
CA ILE A 61 -1.28 18.19 15.02
C ILE A 61 -1.14 19.66 15.43
N ALA A 62 -1.36 19.98 16.70
CA ALA A 62 -1.15 21.33 17.24
C ALA A 62 0.32 21.78 17.13
N GLY A 63 1.26 20.83 17.11
CA GLY A 63 2.68 21.08 16.89
C GLY A 63 3.06 21.25 15.43
N ALA A 64 2.33 20.64 14.51
CA ALA A 64 2.57 20.66 13.07
C ALA A 64 2.21 22.02 12.42
N LEU A 65 1.40 22.87 13.06
CA LEU A 65 1.16 24.26 12.64
C LEU A 65 2.45 25.09 12.47
N ALA A 66 3.53 24.71 13.18
CA ALA A 66 4.83 25.37 13.09
C ALA A 66 5.80 24.69 12.08
N SER A 67 5.55 23.43 11.68
CA SER A 67 6.43 22.64 10.80
C SER A 67 5.84 22.39 9.41
N SER A 68 4.61 22.80 9.16
CA SER A 68 3.86 22.62 7.90
C SER A 68 3.60 21.15 7.49
N ARG A 69 4.15 20.14 8.19
CA ARG A 69 3.99 18.70 7.89
C ARG A 69 3.82 17.89 9.18
N VAL A 70 3.10 16.78 9.09
CA VAL A 70 3.02 15.79 10.15
C VAL A 70 3.97 14.63 9.87
N ASN A 71 4.50 13.99 10.91
CA ASN A 71 5.41 12.84 10.78
C ASN A 71 4.62 11.56 10.39
N LEU A 72 3.83 11.65 9.31
CA LEU A 72 3.08 10.54 8.74
C LEU A 72 3.57 10.29 7.31
N VAL A 73 3.61 9.03 6.93
CA VAL A 73 3.78 8.58 5.54
C VAL A 73 2.46 7.94 5.11
N ALA A 74 1.79 8.53 4.13
CA ALA A 74 0.60 7.93 3.54
C ALA A 74 1.01 6.73 2.68
N VAL A 75 0.48 5.54 2.95
CA VAL A 75 0.73 4.33 2.18
C VAL A 75 -0.58 3.87 1.56
N ILE A 76 -0.72 4.06 0.25
CA ILE A 76 -1.97 3.82 -0.48
C ILE A 76 -1.83 2.54 -1.30
N ILE A 77 -2.65 1.54 -0.99
CA ILE A 77 -2.61 0.21 -1.60
C ILE A 77 -4.01 -0.23 -2.05
N PRO A 78 -4.11 -1.09 -3.07
CA PRO A 78 -5.42 -1.50 -3.55
C PRO A 78 -6.10 -2.58 -2.70
N SER A 79 -5.37 -3.35 -1.88
CA SER A 79 -5.97 -4.46 -1.14
C SER A 79 -5.14 -4.87 0.07
N LEU A 80 -5.81 -5.28 1.14
CA LEU A 80 -5.19 -5.93 2.30
C LEU A 80 -5.27 -7.47 2.22
N SER A 81 -6.15 -8.00 1.37
CA SER A 81 -6.33 -9.45 1.21
C SER A 81 -5.42 -10.07 0.15
N ASN A 82 -4.80 -9.28 -0.72
CA ASN A 82 -3.78 -9.75 -1.64
C ASN A 82 -2.44 -9.83 -0.90
N MET A 83 -1.86 -11.01 -0.82
CA MET A 83 -0.71 -11.34 0.03
C MET A 83 0.54 -10.49 -0.21
N VAL A 84 0.69 -9.89 -1.38
CA VAL A 84 1.85 -9.04 -1.69
C VAL A 84 1.85 -7.74 -0.87
N PHE A 85 0.68 -7.17 -0.55
CA PHE A 85 0.62 -5.88 0.14
C PHE A 85 0.96 -5.94 1.63
N PRO A 86 0.58 -6.96 2.41
CA PRO A 86 1.12 -7.16 3.75
C PRO A 86 2.65 -7.18 3.80
N GLU A 87 3.31 -7.84 2.84
CA GLU A 87 4.78 -7.84 2.75
C GLU A 87 5.36 -6.44 2.43
N VAL A 88 4.71 -5.70 1.52
CA VAL A 88 5.07 -4.31 1.23
C VAL A 88 4.93 -3.45 2.48
N LEU A 89 3.82 -3.58 3.22
CA LEU A 89 3.59 -2.82 4.46
C LEU A 89 4.62 -3.19 5.54
N ALA A 90 5.00 -4.46 5.64
CA ALA A 90 6.06 -4.91 6.55
C ALA A 90 7.39 -4.25 6.21
N GLY A 91 7.78 -4.24 4.91
CA GLY A 91 9.00 -3.57 4.45
C GLY A 91 8.98 -2.06 4.69
N VAL A 92 7.84 -1.40 4.47
CA VAL A 92 7.68 0.04 4.79
C VAL A 92 7.83 0.28 6.29
N ALA A 93 7.20 -0.54 7.14
CA ALA A 93 7.30 -0.42 8.58
C ALA A 93 8.75 -0.61 9.07
N GLU A 94 9.45 -1.62 8.55
CA GLU A 94 10.86 -1.88 8.85
C GLU A 94 11.76 -0.70 8.44
N ALA A 95 11.56 -0.14 7.23
CA ALA A 95 12.33 1.01 6.76
C ALA A 95 12.09 2.30 7.57
N LEU A 96 10.92 2.44 8.18
CA LEU A 96 10.58 3.58 9.04
C LEU A 96 10.93 3.36 10.51
N ASP A 97 11.33 2.15 10.90
CA ASP A 97 11.71 1.85 12.28
C ASP A 97 12.89 2.73 12.74
N GLY A 98 12.85 3.16 13.99
CA GLY A 98 13.86 4.09 14.55
C GLY A 98 13.73 5.54 14.04
N THR A 99 12.78 5.86 13.17
CA THR A 99 12.44 7.23 12.75
C THR A 99 11.23 7.77 13.54
N GLU A 100 10.95 9.07 13.39
CA GLU A 100 9.70 9.66 13.92
C GLU A 100 8.50 9.47 12.98
N LEU A 101 8.70 8.89 11.78
CA LEU A 101 7.68 8.71 10.75
C LEU A 101 6.79 7.52 11.11
N GLN A 102 5.49 7.65 10.84
CA GLN A 102 4.50 6.58 11.06
C GLN A 102 3.72 6.33 9.77
N PRO A 103 3.62 5.07 9.28
CA PRO A 103 2.82 4.75 8.13
C PRO A 103 1.32 4.82 8.47
N VAL A 104 0.54 5.43 7.58
CA VAL A 104 -0.93 5.43 7.63
C VAL A 104 -1.44 4.82 6.32
N VAL A 105 -2.22 3.76 6.43
CA VAL A 105 -2.63 2.96 5.28
C VAL A 105 -4.00 3.39 4.77
N GLY A 106 -4.09 3.64 3.47
CA GLY A 106 -5.32 3.84 2.72
C GLY A 106 -5.55 2.70 1.73
N VAL A 107 -6.80 2.24 1.60
CA VAL A 107 -7.16 1.12 0.71
C VAL A 107 -8.11 1.59 -0.38
N THR A 108 -7.76 1.30 -1.64
CA THR A 108 -8.50 1.80 -2.82
C THR A 108 -9.42 0.78 -3.46
N HIS A 109 -9.32 -0.50 -3.11
CA HIS A 109 -10.08 -1.61 -3.70
C HIS A 109 -10.00 -1.70 -5.23
N TYR A 110 -8.87 -1.31 -5.81
CA TYR A 110 -8.66 -1.21 -7.27
C TYR A 110 -9.63 -0.23 -7.97
N SER A 111 -10.27 0.70 -7.24
CA SER A 111 -11.15 1.71 -7.81
C SER A 111 -10.42 3.04 -7.93
N PRO A 112 -10.35 3.64 -9.15
CA PRO A 112 -9.79 4.98 -9.35
C PRO A 112 -10.52 6.05 -8.53
N GLU A 113 -11.85 5.96 -8.41
CA GLU A 113 -12.65 6.91 -7.63
C GLU A 113 -12.36 6.82 -6.14
N GLN A 114 -12.12 5.61 -5.64
CA GLN A 114 -11.72 5.41 -4.25
C GLN A 114 -10.28 5.88 -4.02
N GLU A 115 -9.39 5.71 -5.00
CA GLU A 115 -8.03 6.23 -4.94
C GLU A 115 -8.03 7.76 -4.80
N GLU A 116 -8.81 8.45 -5.62
CA GLU A 116 -8.95 9.92 -5.55
C GLU A 116 -9.37 10.39 -4.17
N LYS A 117 -10.38 9.73 -3.57
CA LYS A 117 -10.85 10.07 -2.21
C LYS A 117 -9.78 9.82 -1.16
N VAL A 118 -9.16 8.65 -1.19
CA VAL A 118 -8.12 8.28 -0.22
C VAL A 118 -6.91 9.21 -0.34
N LEU A 119 -6.48 9.50 -1.55
CA LEU A 119 -5.37 10.41 -1.81
C LEU A 119 -5.69 11.83 -1.32
N TYR A 120 -6.87 12.35 -1.62
CA TYR A 120 -7.33 13.66 -1.14
C TYR A 120 -7.30 13.73 0.39
N GLU A 121 -7.89 12.75 1.08
CA GLU A 121 -7.91 12.69 2.53
C GLU A 121 -6.49 12.63 3.12
N MET A 122 -5.63 11.77 2.57
CA MET A 122 -4.25 11.64 3.04
C MET A 122 -3.45 12.92 2.84
N LEU A 123 -3.54 13.55 1.67
CA LEU A 123 -2.85 14.81 1.39
C LEU A 123 -3.36 15.97 2.25
N SER A 124 -4.65 15.96 2.65
CA SER A 124 -5.21 16.99 3.54
C SER A 124 -4.55 17.03 4.92
N TRP A 125 -3.96 15.91 5.35
CA TRP A 125 -3.19 15.84 6.60
C TRP A 125 -1.75 16.35 6.46
N ARG A 126 -1.32 16.72 5.25
CA ARG A 126 0.04 17.16 4.94
C ARG A 126 1.10 16.16 5.42
N PRO A 127 1.09 14.93 4.93
CA PRO A 127 2.06 13.91 5.32
C PRO A 127 3.48 14.31 4.91
N SER A 128 4.47 13.67 5.49
CA SER A 128 5.88 13.85 5.11
C SER A 128 6.23 13.19 3.78
N GLY A 129 5.43 12.22 3.33
CA GLY A 129 5.57 11.54 2.06
C GLY A 129 4.34 10.71 1.72
N VAL A 130 4.21 10.34 0.46
CA VAL A 130 3.19 9.41 -0.06
C VAL A 130 3.89 8.25 -0.73
N ILE A 131 3.48 7.03 -0.39
CA ILE A 131 3.81 5.79 -1.10
C ILE A 131 2.51 5.26 -1.68
N ILE A 132 2.44 5.08 -3.01
CA ILE A 132 1.21 4.65 -3.69
C ILE A 132 1.50 3.49 -4.64
N ALA A 133 0.65 2.45 -4.63
CA ALA A 133 0.84 1.25 -5.41
C ALA A 133 0.25 1.38 -6.82
N GLY A 134 1.11 1.18 -7.82
CA GLY A 134 0.78 1.33 -9.25
C GLY A 134 1.29 2.65 -9.81
N ILE A 135 1.12 2.82 -11.11
CA ILE A 135 1.46 4.03 -11.87
C ILE A 135 0.31 4.46 -12.79
N GLU A 136 -0.78 3.68 -12.84
CA GLU A 136 -2.00 4.01 -13.56
C GLU A 136 -2.97 4.73 -12.63
N HIS A 137 -2.81 6.03 -12.55
CA HIS A 137 -3.67 6.90 -11.76
C HIS A 137 -4.60 7.70 -12.67
N SER A 138 -5.75 8.10 -12.16
CA SER A 138 -6.62 9.06 -12.86
C SER A 138 -5.89 10.40 -13.03
N GLU A 139 -6.32 11.19 -14.00
CA GLU A 139 -5.74 12.52 -14.19
C GLU A 139 -5.93 13.41 -12.95
N GLN A 140 -7.04 13.24 -12.23
CA GLN A 140 -7.29 13.96 -10.98
C GLN A 140 -6.30 13.54 -9.87
N SER A 141 -6.04 12.23 -9.70
CA SER A 141 -5.01 11.73 -8.77
C SER A 141 -3.63 12.27 -9.14
N ARG A 142 -3.26 12.23 -10.43
CA ARG A 142 -1.98 12.76 -10.92
C ARG A 142 -1.85 14.26 -10.66
N GLN A 143 -2.93 15.03 -10.88
CA GLN A 143 -2.95 16.45 -10.61
C GLN A 143 -2.77 16.75 -9.12
N MET A 144 -3.44 16.01 -8.23
CA MET A 144 -3.27 16.17 -6.79
C MET A 144 -1.82 15.89 -6.35
N MET A 145 -1.22 14.82 -6.87
CA MET A 145 0.18 14.46 -6.56
C MET A 145 1.17 15.51 -7.10
N ARG A 146 0.95 16.04 -8.31
CA ARG A 146 1.82 17.08 -8.89
C ARG A 146 1.68 18.45 -8.23
N ALA A 147 0.50 18.76 -7.70
CA ALA A 147 0.22 20.04 -7.06
C ALA A 147 0.72 20.14 -5.62
N THR A 148 1.08 19.01 -5.01
CA THR A 148 1.62 18.98 -3.65
C THR A 148 3.14 19.17 -3.63
N ASP A 149 3.67 19.69 -2.53
CA ASP A 149 5.11 19.70 -2.21
C ASP A 149 5.56 18.44 -1.46
N VAL A 150 4.66 17.47 -1.29
CA VAL A 150 4.92 16.19 -0.62
C VAL A 150 5.60 15.23 -1.59
N PRO A 151 6.75 14.61 -1.26
CA PRO A 151 7.36 13.59 -2.09
C PRO A 151 6.43 12.41 -2.33
N VAL A 152 6.36 11.92 -3.57
CA VAL A 152 5.53 10.78 -3.96
C VAL A 152 6.43 9.65 -4.50
N VAL A 153 6.25 8.45 -3.98
CA VAL A 153 6.91 7.24 -4.48
C VAL A 153 5.84 6.26 -4.95
N GLU A 154 5.77 6.07 -6.26
CA GLU A 154 4.93 5.04 -6.87
C GLU A 154 5.66 3.71 -6.78
N ILE A 155 4.96 2.65 -6.36
CA ILE A 155 5.59 1.36 -6.11
C ILE A 155 4.95 0.24 -6.93
N MET A 156 5.67 -0.91 -7.03
CA MET A 156 5.24 -2.18 -7.62
C MET A 156 5.31 -2.25 -9.14
N ASP A 157 5.44 -1.17 -9.88
CA ASP A 157 5.51 -1.15 -11.34
C ASP A 157 6.47 -0.07 -11.81
N VAL A 158 7.15 -0.29 -12.93
CA VAL A 158 8.03 0.71 -13.59
C VAL A 158 7.69 0.89 -15.07
N ASP A 159 6.60 0.27 -15.55
CA ASP A 159 6.22 0.30 -16.97
C ASP A 159 5.25 1.45 -17.27
N GLY A 160 5.67 2.69 -17.08
CA GLY A 160 4.88 3.88 -17.36
C GLY A 160 5.61 5.17 -17.03
N ASP A 161 4.85 6.25 -16.89
CA ASP A 161 5.35 7.60 -16.59
C ASP A 161 5.02 7.98 -15.15
N PRO A 162 5.96 7.87 -14.19
CA PRO A 162 5.72 8.21 -12.81
C PRO A 162 5.54 9.71 -12.60
N VAL A 163 4.85 10.07 -11.50
CA VAL A 163 4.66 11.48 -11.13
C VAL A 163 5.94 12.09 -10.56
N ASP A 164 6.65 11.33 -9.70
CA ASP A 164 7.88 11.78 -9.04
C ASP A 164 8.90 10.63 -9.04
N ALA A 165 8.93 9.78 -8.04
CA ALA A 165 9.84 8.64 -7.98
C ALA A 165 9.10 7.31 -8.11
N VAL A 166 9.76 6.30 -8.68
CA VAL A 166 9.16 4.96 -8.83
C VAL A 166 10.13 3.87 -8.38
N VAL A 167 9.59 2.86 -7.70
CA VAL A 167 10.31 1.64 -7.28
C VAL A 167 9.46 0.41 -7.58
N GLY A 168 9.99 -0.51 -8.38
CA GLY A 168 9.23 -1.71 -8.73
C GLY A 168 9.94 -2.59 -9.74
N ILE A 169 9.16 -3.42 -10.40
CA ILE A 169 9.60 -4.30 -11.48
C ILE A 169 8.86 -3.96 -12.79
N SER A 170 9.50 -4.25 -13.92
CA SER A 170 8.80 -4.21 -15.21
C SER A 170 7.97 -5.49 -15.38
N HIS A 171 6.64 -5.34 -15.34
CA HIS A 171 5.71 -6.44 -15.57
C HIS A 171 5.73 -6.93 -17.03
N ARG A 172 5.89 -6.03 -18.00
CA ARG A 172 6.08 -6.42 -19.42
C ARG A 172 7.33 -7.29 -19.60
N ARG A 173 8.45 -6.88 -18.96
CA ARG A 173 9.68 -7.67 -19.02
C ARG A 173 9.54 -9.02 -18.30
N ALA A 174 8.79 -9.09 -17.20
CA ALA A 174 8.52 -10.35 -16.51
C ALA A 174 7.72 -11.31 -17.40
N GLY A 175 6.64 -10.84 -18.06
CA GLY A 175 5.88 -11.62 -19.02
C GLY A 175 6.72 -12.10 -20.20
N ARG A 176 7.53 -11.20 -20.78
CA ARG A 176 8.48 -11.57 -21.85
C ARG A 176 9.43 -12.69 -21.44
N LYS A 177 10.05 -12.57 -20.27
CA LYS A 177 10.97 -13.59 -19.75
C LYS A 177 10.30 -14.94 -19.54
N MET A 178 9.02 -14.94 -19.11
CA MET A 178 8.25 -16.18 -18.98
C MET A 178 8.04 -16.83 -20.34
N ALA A 179 7.61 -16.06 -21.37
CA ALA A 179 7.45 -16.57 -22.73
C ALA A 179 8.78 -17.13 -23.29
N GLU A 180 9.87 -16.39 -23.14
CA GLU A 180 11.22 -16.85 -23.56
C GLU A 180 11.61 -18.18 -22.88
N ALA A 181 11.27 -18.35 -21.59
CA ALA A 181 11.59 -19.55 -20.83
C ALA A 181 10.79 -20.77 -21.32
N ILE A 182 9.50 -20.62 -21.59
CA ILE A 182 8.65 -21.74 -22.05
C ILE A 182 8.97 -22.13 -23.50
N LEU A 183 9.22 -21.14 -24.37
CA LEU A 183 9.66 -21.37 -25.75
C LEU A 183 10.96 -22.17 -25.81
N LYS A 184 11.92 -21.85 -24.92
CA LYS A 184 13.18 -22.60 -24.82
C LYS A 184 13.00 -24.05 -24.40
N GLN A 185 11.91 -24.36 -23.68
CA GLN A 185 11.55 -25.71 -23.26
C GLN A 185 10.72 -26.46 -24.30
N GLY A 186 10.29 -25.79 -25.37
CA GLY A 186 9.57 -26.39 -26.49
C GLY A 186 8.05 -26.51 -26.27
N PHE A 187 7.46 -25.76 -25.31
CA PHE A 187 6.01 -25.70 -25.17
C PHE A 187 5.38 -24.90 -26.32
N GLU A 188 4.31 -25.42 -26.90
CA GLU A 188 3.60 -24.85 -28.05
C GLU A 188 2.12 -24.59 -27.80
N ASN A 189 1.46 -25.41 -26.96
CA ASN A 189 0.03 -25.35 -26.70
C ASN A 189 -0.25 -24.65 -25.36
N ILE A 190 -0.31 -23.33 -25.40
CA ILE A 190 -0.29 -22.50 -24.21
C ILE A 190 -1.69 -22.05 -23.83
N GLY A 191 -2.11 -22.32 -22.59
CA GLY A 191 -3.30 -21.78 -21.96
C GLY A 191 -2.98 -20.61 -21.02
N PHE A 192 -3.91 -19.64 -20.90
CA PHE A 192 -3.78 -18.51 -19.97
C PHE A 192 -5.00 -18.43 -19.05
N LEU A 193 -4.73 -18.20 -17.76
CA LEU A 193 -5.76 -18.00 -16.75
C LEU A 193 -5.56 -16.67 -16.01
N GLY A 194 -6.60 -15.84 -15.99
CA GLY A 194 -6.53 -14.51 -15.40
C GLY A 194 -7.72 -14.12 -14.53
N THR A 195 -7.46 -13.36 -13.48
CA THR A 195 -8.49 -12.78 -12.61
C THR A 195 -8.41 -11.26 -12.65
N GLN A 196 -9.56 -10.58 -12.60
CA GLN A 196 -9.67 -9.10 -12.58
C GLN A 196 -8.83 -8.38 -13.65
N MET A 197 -8.57 -8.98 -14.78
CA MET A 197 -7.65 -8.47 -15.82
C MET A 197 -7.89 -7.01 -16.24
N PRO A 198 -9.13 -6.50 -16.30
CA PRO A 198 -9.39 -5.09 -16.61
C PRO A 198 -8.92 -4.12 -15.51
N LEU A 199 -8.87 -4.58 -14.25
CA LEU A 199 -8.54 -3.78 -13.08
C LEU A 199 -7.09 -3.99 -12.61
N ASP A 200 -6.53 -5.19 -12.82
CA ASP A 200 -5.14 -5.48 -12.49
C ASP A 200 -4.22 -5.15 -13.66
N HIS A 201 -3.81 -3.88 -13.73
CA HIS A 201 -2.90 -3.37 -14.76
C HIS A 201 -1.58 -4.14 -14.83
N ARG A 202 -1.06 -4.60 -13.69
CA ARG A 202 0.19 -5.35 -13.62
C ARG A 202 0.06 -6.74 -14.23
N ALA A 203 -1.04 -7.45 -13.94
CA ALA A 203 -1.35 -8.73 -14.58
C ALA A 203 -1.52 -8.56 -16.09
N ARG A 204 -2.21 -7.50 -16.52
CA ARG A 204 -2.39 -7.17 -17.95
C ARG A 204 -1.05 -6.93 -18.63
N LYS A 205 -0.16 -6.12 -18.06
CA LYS A 205 1.19 -5.86 -18.61
C LYS A 205 2.04 -7.13 -18.71
N ARG A 206 1.94 -8.04 -17.73
CA ARG A 206 2.61 -9.35 -17.83
C ARG A 206 2.06 -10.15 -19.00
N PHE A 207 0.74 -10.19 -19.15
CA PHE A 207 0.09 -10.89 -20.25
C PHE A 207 0.47 -10.29 -21.62
N GLU A 208 0.45 -8.97 -21.76
CA GLU A 208 0.88 -8.27 -22.96
C GLU A 208 2.33 -8.61 -23.34
N GLY A 209 3.28 -8.49 -22.41
CA GLY A 209 4.67 -8.85 -22.67
C GLY A 209 4.87 -10.33 -23.00
N PHE A 210 4.04 -11.20 -22.44
CA PHE A 210 4.02 -12.62 -22.71
C PHE A 210 3.52 -12.92 -24.13
N THR A 211 2.35 -12.42 -24.50
CA THR A 211 1.73 -12.66 -25.82
C THR A 211 2.51 -12.02 -26.96
N GLU A 212 3.03 -10.80 -26.77
CA GLU A 212 3.92 -10.15 -27.76
C GLU A 212 5.18 -11.01 -28.05
N THR A 213 5.68 -11.72 -27.06
CA THR A 213 6.87 -12.56 -27.22
C THR A 213 6.53 -13.88 -27.92
N LEU A 214 5.39 -14.50 -27.58
CA LEU A 214 4.90 -15.68 -28.29
C LEU A 214 4.65 -15.38 -29.76
N ALA A 215 4.00 -14.26 -30.07
CA ALA A 215 3.70 -13.85 -31.44
C ALA A 215 4.97 -13.70 -32.30
N LYS A 216 6.08 -13.21 -31.73
CA LYS A 216 7.39 -13.14 -32.43
C LYS A 216 7.97 -14.51 -32.76
N ALA A 217 7.59 -15.54 -32.03
CA ALA A 217 7.95 -16.92 -32.29
C ALA A 217 6.93 -17.67 -33.20
N GLY A 218 5.88 -16.97 -33.63
CA GLY A 218 4.81 -17.56 -34.46
C GLY A 218 3.80 -18.37 -33.66
N LEU A 219 3.74 -18.20 -32.35
CA LEU A 219 2.79 -18.86 -31.45
C LEU A 219 1.79 -17.85 -30.88
N GLU A 220 0.63 -18.37 -30.52
CA GLU A 220 -0.42 -17.63 -29.81
C GLU A 220 -0.89 -18.41 -28.61
N VAL A 221 -1.57 -17.74 -27.68
CA VAL A 221 -2.25 -18.40 -26.57
C VAL A 221 -3.43 -19.21 -27.16
N MET A 222 -3.39 -20.51 -27.01
CA MET A 222 -4.34 -21.48 -27.59
C MET A 222 -5.74 -21.30 -26.99
N ASP A 223 -5.83 -21.11 -25.69
CA ASP A 223 -7.09 -20.93 -24.97
C ASP A 223 -6.91 -20.05 -23.73
N GLN A 224 -7.98 -19.37 -23.31
CA GLN A 224 -7.95 -18.42 -22.20
C GLN A 224 -9.16 -18.60 -21.30
N GLU A 225 -8.95 -18.52 -19.98
CA GLU A 225 -10.00 -18.54 -18.99
C GLU A 225 -9.91 -17.31 -18.09
N PHE A 226 -10.99 -16.53 -17.98
CA PHE A 226 -11.04 -15.30 -17.21
C PHE A 226 -12.12 -15.35 -16.13
N TYR A 227 -11.79 -14.85 -14.96
CA TYR A 227 -12.71 -14.63 -13.86
C TYR A 227 -12.71 -13.17 -13.44
N SER A 228 -13.90 -12.57 -13.40
CA SER A 228 -14.07 -11.15 -13.06
C SER A 228 -13.90 -10.83 -11.57
N GLY A 229 -13.99 -11.85 -10.70
CA GLY A 229 -13.81 -11.69 -9.26
C GLY A 229 -12.35 -11.81 -8.81
N GLY A 230 -12.14 -11.64 -7.50
CA GLY A 230 -10.83 -11.73 -6.87
C GLY A 230 -10.18 -13.10 -6.97
N SER A 231 -8.86 -13.12 -6.91
CA SER A 231 -8.08 -14.35 -6.91
C SER A 231 -8.35 -15.20 -5.68
N ALA A 232 -8.50 -16.52 -5.88
CA ALA A 232 -8.69 -17.52 -4.82
C ALA A 232 -8.21 -18.89 -5.29
N LEU A 233 -7.72 -19.71 -4.36
CA LEU A 233 -7.29 -21.10 -4.64
C LEU A 233 -8.37 -21.92 -5.33
N LEU A 234 -9.59 -21.89 -4.80
CA LEU A 234 -10.71 -22.63 -5.38
C LEU A 234 -11.01 -22.19 -6.82
N LYS A 235 -10.93 -20.89 -7.11
CA LYS A 235 -11.12 -20.37 -8.46
C LYS A 235 -10.01 -20.80 -9.41
N GLY A 236 -8.76 -20.80 -8.96
CA GLY A 236 -7.65 -21.35 -9.74
C GLY A 236 -7.89 -22.81 -10.15
N ARG A 237 -8.34 -23.63 -9.23
CA ARG A 237 -8.71 -25.04 -9.49
C ARG A 237 -9.86 -25.16 -10.49
N GLU A 238 -10.96 -24.41 -10.29
CA GLU A 238 -12.13 -24.42 -11.17
C GLU A 238 -11.78 -23.99 -12.59
N MET A 239 -11.02 -22.90 -12.72
CA MET A 239 -10.57 -22.38 -14.02
C MET A 239 -9.64 -23.35 -14.73
N THR A 240 -8.73 -24.00 -13.98
CA THR A 240 -7.82 -25.02 -14.53
C THR A 240 -8.63 -26.20 -15.09
N LYS A 241 -9.61 -26.68 -14.32
CA LYS A 241 -10.50 -27.74 -14.79
C LYS A 241 -11.23 -27.31 -16.07
N ALA A 242 -11.83 -26.13 -16.07
CA ALA A 242 -12.62 -25.65 -17.19
C ALA A 242 -11.81 -25.53 -18.50
N ILE A 243 -10.59 -24.99 -18.42
CA ILE A 243 -9.74 -24.82 -19.60
C ILE A 243 -9.21 -26.16 -20.12
N LEU A 244 -8.80 -27.08 -19.23
CA LEU A 244 -8.29 -28.40 -19.64
C LEU A 244 -9.40 -29.35 -20.13
N ASP A 245 -10.61 -29.26 -19.59
CA ASP A 245 -11.76 -30.00 -20.12
C ASP A 245 -12.11 -29.55 -21.57
N ARG A 246 -11.90 -28.27 -21.87
CA ARG A 246 -12.19 -27.66 -23.18
C ARG A 246 -11.05 -27.82 -24.18
N SER A 247 -9.83 -27.71 -23.70
CA SER A 247 -8.60 -27.74 -24.49
C SER A 247 -7.56 -28.69 -23.89
N PRO A 248 -7.77 -30.04 -24.03
CA PRO A 248 -6.93 -31.04 -23.39
C PRO A 248 -5.51 -31.13 -23.94
N ASP A 249 -5.25 -30.55 -25.11
CA ASP A 249 -3.92 -30.55 -25.75
C ASP A 249 -2.99 -29.45 -25.20
N ILE A 250 -3.45 -28.63 -24.25
CA ILE A 250 -2.61 -27.63 -23.57
C ILE A 250 -1.46 -28.32 -22.83
N ASP A 251 -0.23 -27.91 -23.14
CA ASP A 251 1.01 -28.42 -22.55
C ASP A 251 1.62 -27.45 -21.53
N PHE A 252 1.17 -26.20 -21.49
CA PHE A 252 1.60 -25.18 -20.51
C PHE A 252 0.46 -24.25 -20.11
N LEU A 253 0.29 -24.02 -18.80
CA LEU A 253 -0.69 -23.05 -18.26
C LEU A 253 0.04 -21.89 -17.61
N TYR A 254 -0.23 -20.67 -18.09
CA TYR A 254 0.24 -19.43 -17.51
C TYR A 254 -0.86 -18.77 -16.67
N TYR A 255 -0.61 -18.62 -15.37
CA TYR A 255 -1.53 -17.98 -14.44
C TYR A 255 -1.13 -16.53 -14.19
N SER A 256 -2.10 -15.61 -14.14
CA SER A 256 -1.86 -14.18 -13.93
C SER A 256 -1.26 -13.87 -12.56
N ASN A 257 -1.45 -14.75 -11.58
CA ASN A 257 -0.85 -14.65 -10.25
C ASN A 257 -0.67 -16.04 -9.60
N ASP A 258 0.11 -16.07 -8.54
CA ASP A 258 0.50 -17.27 -7.78
C ASP A 258 -0.67 -17.94 -7.04
N LEU A 259 -1.64 -17.14 -6.54
CA LEU A 259 -2.76 -17.68 -5.78
C LEU A 259 -3.66 -18.58 -6.62
N ILE A 260 -4.01 -18.14 -7.86
CA ILE A 260 -4.76 -19.01 -8.78
C ILE A 260 -3.89 -20.12 -9.36
N GLY A 261 -2.57 -19.88 -9.52
CA GLY A 261 -1.62 -20.92 -9.92
C GLY A 261 -1.52 -22.05 -8.88
N ALA A 262 -1.41 -21.69 -7.60
CA ALA A 262 -1.44 -22.68 -6.52
C ALA A 262 -2.75 -23.45 -6.49
N GLY A 263 -3.89 -22.80 -6.78
CA GLY A 263 -5.17 -23.47 -6.96
C GLY A 263 -5.17 -24.46 -8.12
N GLY A 264 -4.53 -24.11 -9.23
CA GLY A 264 -4.37 -24.97 -10.40
C GLY A 264 -3.58 -26.26 -10.10
N LEU A 265 -2.57 -26.17 -9.23
CA LEU A 265 -1.80 -27.35 -8.81
C LEU A 265 -2.62 -28.36 -7.97
N LEU A 266 -3.80 -27.96 -7.48
CA LEU A 266 -4.71 -28.81 -6.72
C LEU A 266 -5.76 -29.51 -7.60
N TYR A 267 -5.70 -29.27 -8.92
CA TYR A 267 -6.54 -29.97 -9.91
C TYR A 267 -5.95 -31.32 -10.26
#